data_e886fadb5617612fdd59a3a484dae4a5
#
_entry.id   e886fadb5617612fdd59a3a484dae4a5
#
_cell.length_a   1.000
_cell.length_b   1.000
_cell.length_c   1.000
_cell.angle_alpha   90.00
_cell.angle_beta   90.00
_cell.angle_gamma   90.00
#
_symmetry.space_group_name_H-M   'P 1'
#
loop_
_entity.id
_entity.type
_entity.pdbx_description
1 polymer ?
#
loop_
_entity_poly.entity_id
_entity_poly.type
_entity_poly.pdbx_seq_one_letter_code
_entity_poly.pdbx_strand_id
1 'polypeptide(L)'
;MKEHIKIIANNKKAYFDYFILEKFEAGIELFGTEVKSIRMGYCSVKESFIKIDKGQMYVLNMHINPYERGNIFNKDPLRVRKLLMHKLEIRKLSSKLQEKGLTLVVLSVYLKSGLVKVEVGLAKGKKNYDKRESLAKKDQKREIENEIKRRNFYKL
;
A
#
# COMPACT_ATOMS: atom_id res chain seq x y z
N MET A 1 -4.40 -19.12 -17.22
CA MET A 1 -4.71 -19.34 -15.79
C MET A 1 -4.98 -18.04 -15.10
N LYS A 2 -6.02 -17.99 -14.31
CA LYS A 2 -6.25 -16.82 -13.45
C LYS A 2 -5.23 -16.80 -12.33
N GLU A 3 -4.47 -15.70 -12.22
CA GLU A 3 -3.56 -15.50 -11.10
C GLU A 3 -4.37 -15.35 -9.83
N HIS A 4 -3.98 -16.09 -8.80
CA HIS A 4 -4.65 -16.03 -7.50
C HIS A 4 -4.04 -14.88 -6.68
N ILE A 5 -4.85 -13.84 -6.43
CA ILE A 5 -4.43 -12.66 -5.66
C ILE A 5 -5.20 -12.62 -4.34
N LYS A 6 -4.45 -12.54 -3.24
CA LYS A 6 -5.01 -12.34 -1.90
C LYS A 6 -4.44 -11.06 -1.30
N ILE A 7 -5.30 -10.06 -1.07
CA ILE A 7 -4.88 -8.81 -0.46
C ILE A 7 -4.66 -9.00 1.03
N ILE A 8 -3.48 -8.61 1.52
CA ILE A 8 -3.10 -8.73 2.93
C ILE A 8 -3.30 -7.41 3.66
N ALA A 9 -2.89 -6.30 3.04
CA ALA A 9 -3.00 -4.96 3.65
C ALA A 9 -3.30 -3.93 2.59
N ASN A 10 -4.18 -2.99 2.93
CA ASN A 10 -4.53 -1.84 2.09
C ASN A 10 -4.19 -0.54 2.81
N ASN A 11 -3.78 0.46 2.06
CA ASN A 11 -3.47 1.79 2.59
C ASN A 11 -4.55 2.80 2.20
N LYS A 12 -5.66 2.79 2.93
CA LYS A 12 -6.79 3.71 2.70
C LYS A 12 -6.38 5.17 2.92
N LYS A 13 -5.49 5.41 3.87
CA LYS A 13 -4.98 6.76 4.17
C LYS A 13 -4.25 7.36 2.97
N ALA A 14 -3.50 6.55 2.21
CA ALA A 14 -2.82 7.03 1.01
C ALA A 14 -3.80 7.54 -0.05
N TYR A 15 -4.91 6.85 -0.24
CA TYR A 15 -5.96 7.30 -1.17
C TYR A 15 -6.67 8.57 -0.71
N PHE A 16 -6.71 8.80 0.59
CA PHE A 16 -7.27 10.04 1.14
C PHE A 16 -6.28 11.21 1.04
N ASP A 17 -5.01 10.98 1.33
CA ASP A 17 -3.98 12.01 1.40
C ASP A 17 -3.38 12.38 0.04
N TYR A 18 -3.47 11.49 -0.95
CA TYR A 18 -2.80 11.64 -2.25
C TYR A 18 -3.72 11.37 -3.42
N PHE A 19 -3.46 12.07 -4.54
CA PHE A 19 -3.96 11.67 -5.85
C PHE A 19 -3.00 10.61 -6.41
N ILE A 20 -3.50 9.45 -6.73
CA ILE A 20 -2.70 8.35 -7.27
C ILE A 20 -2.66 8.48 -8.78
N LEU A 21 -1.49 8.79 -9.33
CA LEU A 21 -1.30 9.03 -10.77
C LEU A 21 -1.05 7.76 -11.55
N GLU A 22 -0.19 6.88 -11.03
CA GLU A 22 0.17 5.61 -11.67
C GLU A 22 0.38 4.55 -10.58
N LYS A 23 0.16 3.28 -10.96
CA LYS A 23 0.36 2.14 -10.06
C LYS A 23 1.36 1.16 -10.67
N PHE A 24 2.20 0.57 -9.82
CA PHE A 24 3.23 -0.39 -10.23
C PHE A 24 3.22 -1.58 -9.26
N GLU A 25 3.57 -2.75 -9.78
CA GLU A 25 3.81 -3.93 -8.94
C GLU A 25 5.31 -4.07 -8.70
N ALA A 26 5.69 -4.25 -7.44
CA ALA A 26 7.07 -4.50 -7.05
C ALA A 26 7.16 -5.80 -6.25
N GLY A 27 8.27 -6.50 -6.38
CA GLY A 27 8.64 -7.55 -5.44
C GLY A 27 9.20 -6.91 -4.17
N ILE A 28 9.38 -7.71 -3.14
CA ILE A 28 9.95 -7.25 -1.87
C ILE A 28 10.89 -8.31 -1.32
N GLU A 29 12.04 -7.87 -0.87
CA GLU A 29 13.07 -8.74 -0.29
C GLU A 29 12.74 -8.97 1.19
N LEU A 30 12.41 -10.21 1.55
CA LEU A 30 11.94 -10.60 2.88
C LEU A 30 12.69 -11.81 3.42
N PHE A 31 12.78 -11.88 4.74
CA PHE A 31 13.20 -13.11 5.43
C PHE A 31 12.00 -14.04 5.62
N GLY A 32 12.27 -15.34 5.85
CA GLY A 32 11.21 -16.34 5.99
C GLY A 32 10.20 -16.05 7.09
N THR A 33 10.66 -15.52 8.23
CA THR A 33 9.77 -15.13 9.34
C THR A 33 8.83 -13.99 8.96
N GLU A 34 9.31 -13.06 8.14
CA GLU A 34 8.50 -11.95 7.62
C GLU A 34 7.42 -12.44 6.65
N VAL A 35 7.78 -13.37 5.76
CA VAL A 35 6.82 -13.97 4.83
C VAL A 35 5.71 -14.71 5.59
N LYS A 36 6.08 -15.46 6.62
CA LYS A 36 5.09 -16.19 7.45
C LYS A 36 4.12 -15.24 8.15
N SER A 37 4.63 -14.14 8.71
CA SER A 37 3.78 -13.11 9.34
C SER A 37 2.83 -12.45 8.34
N ILE A 38 3.32 -12.12 7.15
CA ILE A 38 2.48 -11.52 6.10
C ILE A 38 1.37 -12.49 5.69
N ARG A 39 1.67 -13.77 5.52
CA ARG A 39 0.67 -14.80 5.18
C ARG A 39 -0.43 -14.90 6.25
N MET A 40 -0.11 -14.61 7.50
CA MET A 40 -1.06 -14.59 8.61
C MET A 40 -1.84 -13.26 8.69
N GLY A 41 -1.53 -12.28 7.85
CA GLY A 41 -2.18 -10.98 7.85
C GLY A 41 -1.58 -9.94 8.80
N TYR A 42 -0.41 -10.20 9.35
CA TYR A 42 0.23 -9.32 10.34
C TYR A 42 1.17 -8.31 9.69
N CYS A 43 0.62 -7.48 8.81
CA CYS A 43 1.37 -6.44 8.11
C CYS A 43 0.55 -5.14 8.10
N SER A 44 1.20 -4.03 8.38
CA SER A 44 0.60 -2.70 8.31
C SER A 44 1.43 -1.79 7.42
N VAL A 45 0.78 -1.10 6.49
CA VAL A 45 1.41 -0.18 5.54
C VAL A 45 0.96 1.28 5.74
N LYS A 46 0.15 1.54 6.75
CA LYS A 46 -0.48 2.85 6.99
C LYS A 46 0.52 4.01 7.05
N GLU A 47 1.63 3.83 7.73
CA GLU A 47 2.65 4.86 7.92
C GLU A 47 3.88 4.62 7.03
N SER A 48 3.79 3.71 6.07
CA SER A 48 4.91 3.38 5.19
C SER A 48 5.11 4.41 4.10
N PHE A 49 6.36 4.51 3.65
CA PHE A 49 6.72 5.35 2.50
C PHE A 49 7.88 4.69 1.74
N ILE A 50 8.08 5.15 0.51
CA ILE A 50 9.08 4.58 -0.38
C ILE A 50 10.15 5.63 -0.69
N LYS A 51 11.40 5.21 -0.69
CA LYS A 51 12.55 6.04 -1.01
C LYS A 51 13.40 5.36 -2.07
N ILE A 52 13.89 6.15 -3.04
CA ILE A 52 14.87 5.68 -4.02
C ILE A 52 16.23 6.26 -3.63
N ASP A 53 17.21 5.39 -3.47
CA ASP A 53 18.58 5.76 -3.12
C ASP A 53 19.56 4.95 -3.98
N LYS A 54 20.46 5.64 -4.68
CA LYS A 54 21.50 5.03 -5.53
C LYS A 54 20.93 4.00 -6.52
N GLY A 55 19.80 4.31 -7.16
CA GLY A 55 19.15 3.44 -8.13
C GLY A 55 18.42 2.25 -7.56
N GLN A 56 18.28 2.16 -6.24
CA GLN A 56 17.56 1.12 -5.53
C GLN A 56 16.32 1.70 -4.83
N MET A 57 15.29 0.90 -4.71
CA MET A 57 14.03 1.30 -4.09
C MET A 57 13.85 0.61 -2.74
N TYR A 58 13.48 1.38 -1.71
CA TYR A 58 13.31 0.88 -0.35
C TYR A 58 11.96 1.29 0.21
N VAL A 59 11.37 0.42 1.01
CA VAL A 59 10.18 0.75 1.81
C VAL A 59 10.57 0.91 3.27
N LEU A 60 10.09 2.02 3.87
CA LEU A 60 10.34 2.36 5.26
C LEU A 60 9.02 2.39 6.02
N ASN A 61 9.08 2.12 7.32
CA ASN A 61 7.92 2.11 8.23
C ASN A 61 6.80 1.13 7.85
N MET A 62 7.13 0.09 7.07
CA MET A 62 6.23 -1.03 6.88
C MET A 62 6.38 -1.96 8.09
N HIS A 63 5.33 -2.07 8.88
CA HIS A 63 5.34 -2.90 10.09
C HIS A 63 4.97 -4.34 9.75
N ILE A 64 5.84 -5.28 10.10
CA ILE A 64 5.57 -6.72 10.01
C ILE A 64 5.77 -7.31 11.40
N ASN A 65 4.72 -7.87 11.98
CA ASN A 65 4.81 -8.45 13.33
C ASN A 65 5.84 -9.58 13.39
N PRO A 66 6.58 -9.72 14.49
CA PRO A 66 7.43 -10.88 14.69
C PRO A 66 6.58 -12.16 14.61
N TYR A 67 7.15 -13.19 13.99
CA TYR A 67 6.53 -14.50 13.93
C TYR A 67 6.76 -15.22 15.26
N GLU A 68 5.70 -15.63 15.95
CA GLU A 68 5.78 -16.21 17.30
C GLU A 68 6.76 -17.38 17.39
N ARG A 69 6.79 -18.24 16.38
CA ARG A 69 7.65 -19.41 16.34
C ARG A 69 9.05 -19.13 15.76
N GLY A 70 9.31 -17.85 15.37
CA GLY A 70 10.57 -17.45 14.78
C GLY A 70 11.67 -17.18 15.81
N ASN A 71 11.30 -16.76 17.02
CA ASN A 71 12.23 -16.48 18.13
C ASN A 71 13.45 -15.64 17.68
N ILE A 72 14.64 -16.24 17.73
CA ILE A 72 15.90 -15.57 17.37
C ILE A 72 16.02 -15.21 15.88
N PHE A 73 15.20 -15.83 15.01
CA PHE A 73 15.22 -15.56 13.59
C PHE A 73 14.34 -14.37 13.19
N ASN A 74 13.60 -13.79 14.13
CA ASN A 74 12.78 -12.62 13.88
C ASN A 74 13.67 -11.40 13.64
N LYS A 75 13.19 -10.52 12.76
CA LYS A 75 13.84 -9.25 12.43
C LYS A 75 13.06 -8.10 13.06
N ASP A 76 13.68 -6.91 13.08
CA ASP A 76 13.01 -5.69 13.53
C ASP A 76 11.70 -5.52 12.73
N PRO A 77 10.56 -5.35 13.42
CA PRO A 77 9.27 -5.14 12.73
C PRO A 77 9.25 -3.99 11.73
N LEU A 78 10.07 -2.96 11.96
CA LEU A 78 10.17 -1.78 11.10
C LEU A 78 11.45 -1.76 10.25
N ARG A 79 12.06 -2.89 10.04
CA ARG A 79 13.27 -3.02 9.22
C ARG A 79 13.06 -2.39 7.84
N VAL A 80 14.04 -1.64 7.36
CA VAL A 80 14.04 -1.14 5.98
C VAL A 80 14.15 -2.32 5.03
N ARG A 81 13.24 -2.40 4.07
CA ARG A 81 13.19 -3.51 3.11
C ARG A 81 13.35 -3.00 1.69
N LYS A 82 14.06 -3.77 0.89
CA LYS A 82 14.29 -3.43 -0.51
C LYS A 82 13.11 -3.89 -1.36
N LEU A 83 12.63 -3.01 -2.22
CA LEU A 83 11.63 -3.34 -3.24
C LEU A 83 12.33 -3.72 -4.53
N LEU A 84 11.77 -4.67 -5.25
CA LEU A 84 12.37 -5.24 -6.45
C LEU A 84 11.56 -4.83 -7.68
N MET A 85 12.15 -3.99 -8.51
CA MET A 85 11.61 -3.56 -9.80
C MET A 85 12.74 -3.51 -10.84
N HIS A 86 12.38 -3.51 -12.10
CA HIS A 86 13.37 -3.36 -13.18
C HIS A 86 14.09 -2.01 -13.06
N LYS A 87 15.38 -2.00 -13.33
CA LYS A 87 16.21 -0.78 -13.26
C LYS A 87 15.65 0.37 -14.09
N LEU A 88 15.11 0.07 -15.27
CA LEU A 88 14.50 1.07 -16.14
C LEU A 88 13.27 1.71 -15.51
N GLU A 89 12.43 0.93 -14.85
CA GLU A 89 11.26 1.43 -14.13
C GLU A 89 11.65 2.32 -12.96
N ILE A 90 12.67 1.91 -12.18
CA ILE A 90 13.19 2.70 -11.07
C ILE A 90 13.75 4.03 -11.57
N ARG A 91 14.47 4.03 -12.68
CA ARG A 91 15.01 5.26 -13.30
C ARG A 91 13.89 6.20 -13.73
N LYS A 92 12.85 5.68 -14.37
CA LYS A 92 11.67 6.47 -14.77
C LYS A 92 10.99 7.11 -13.56
N LEU A 93 10.79 6.34 -12.50
CA LEU A 93 10.21 6.83 -11.27
C LEU A 93 11.10 7.87 -10.60
N SER A 94 12.40 7.63 -10.55
CA SER A 94 13.36 8.59 -10.00
C SER A 94 13.30 9.93 -10.72
N SER A 95 13.19 9.91 -12.05
CA SER A 95 13.05 11.12 -12.87
C SER A 95 11.74 11.86 -12.57
N LYS A 96 10.63 11.13 -12.44
CA LYS A 96 9.33 11.72 -12.12
C LYS A 96 9.29 12.33 -10.73
N LEU A 97 10.01 11.76 -9.76
CA LEU A 97 10.10 12.29 -8.41
C LEU A 97 10.84 13.64 -8.32
N GLN A 98 11.55 14.03 -9.37
CA GLN A 98 12.16 15.35 -9.47
C GLN A 98 11.09 16.45 -9.59
N GLU A 99 9.90 16.11 -10.08
CA GLU A 99 8.79 17.06 -10.16
C GLU A 99 8.26 17.37 -8.76
N LYS A 100 7.95 18.65 -8.54
CA LYS A 100 7.48 19.14 -7.24
C LYS A 100 6.14 18.49 -6.86
N GLY A 101 6.08 17.98 -5.63
CA GLY A 101 4.87 17.41 -5.06
C GLY A 101 4.61 15.94 -5.38
N LEU A 102 5.48 15.30 -6.15
CA LEU A 102 5.35 13.87 -6.43
C LEU A 102 6.12 13.03 -5.40
N THR A 103 5.52 11.91 -5.01
CA THR A 103 6.14 10.96 -4.09
C THR A 103 5.68 9.53 -4.42
N LEU A 104 6.34 8.56 -3.81
CA LEU A 104 5.95 7.15 -3.94
C LEU A 104 5.35 6.66 -2.61
N VAL A 105 4.23 5.97 -2.71
CA VAL A 105 3.53 5.41 -1.55
C VAL A 105 3.25 3.94 -1.76
N VAL A 106 3.12 3.19 -0.66
CA VAL A 106 2.64 1.81 -0.69
C VAL A 106 1.11 1.85 -0.65
N LEU A 107 0.47 1.27 -1.64
CA LEU A 107 -0.99 1.20 -1.73
C LEU A 107 -1.54 -0.09 -1.13
N SER A 108 -0.87 -1.20 -1.36
CA SER A 108 -1.28 -2.50 -0.81
C SER A 108 -0.12 -3.48 -0.76
N VAL A 109 -0.29 -4.50 0.07
CA VAL A 109 0.56 -5.71 0.08
C VAL A 109 -0.36 -6.88 -0.20
N TYR A 110 0.02 -7.74 -1.12
CA TYR A 110 -0.80 -8.88 -1.52
C TYR A 110 0.06 -10.09 -1.86
N LEU A 111 -0.58 -11.24 -1.84
CA LEU A 111 0.00 -12.51 -2.30
C LEU A 111 -0.51 -12.76 -3.71
N LYS A 112 0.41 -12.96 -4.64
CA LYS A 112 0.11 -13.29 -6.03
C LYS A 112 0.72 -14.65 -6.32
N SER A 113 -0.13 -15.67 -6.45
CA SER A 113 0.31 -17.07 -6.59
C SER A 113 1.34 -17.47 -5.53
N GLY A 114 1.10 -17.06 -4.28
CA GLY A 114 1.95 -17.37 -3.12
C GLY A 114 3.15 -16.45 -2.92
N LEU A 115 3.44 -15.54 -3.85
CA LEU A 115 4.54 -14.59 -3.74
C LEU A 115 4.05 -13.26 -3.17
N VAL A 116 4.81 -12.69 -2.25
CA VAL A 116 4.51 -11.38 -1.67
C VAL A 116 4.83 -10.29 -2.68
N LYS A 117 3.84 -9.47 -3.00
CA LYS A 117 3.99 -8.32 -3.89
C LYS A 117 3.50 -7.06 -3.20
N VAL A 118 4.03 -5.92 -3.64
CA VAL A 118 3.67 -4.60 -3.13
C VAL A 118 3.16 -3.75 -4.28
N GLU A 119 1.98 -3.15 -4.10
CA GLU A 119 1.49 -2.16 -5.06
C GLU A 119 2.05 -0.79 -4.70
N VAL A 120 2.83 -0.23 -5.61
CA VAL A 120 3.48 1.07 -5.46
C VAL A 120 2.68 2.10 -6.23
N GLY A 121 2.38 3.23 -5.62
CA GLY A 121 1.70 4.34 -6.27
C GLY A 121 2.60 5.55 -6.44
N LEU A 122 2.64 6.10 -7.66
CA LEU A 122 3.17 7.43 -7.90
C LEU A 122 2.05 8.40 -7.55
N ALA A 123 2.30 9.29 -6.61
CA ALA A 123 1.24 10.07 -5.97
C ALA A 123 1.60 11.55 -5.85
N LYS A 124 0.56 12.37 -5.83
CA LYS A 124 0.67 13.81 -5.59
C LYS A 124 -0.12 14.15 -4.34
N GLY A 125 0.51 14.86 -3.40
CA GLY A 125 -0.15 15.26 -2.16
C GLY A 125 -1.38 16.12 -2.41
N LYS A 126 -2.48 15.82 -1.74
CA LYS A 126 -3.70 16.64 -1.77
C LYS A 126 -3.55 17.85 -0.86
N LYS A 127 -4.10 18.99 -1.31
CA LYS A 127 -4.23 20.17 -0.48
C LYS A 127 -5.42 20.00 0.47
N ASN A 128 -5.49 20.82 1.50
CA ASN A 128 -6.56 20.72 2.50
C ASN A 128 -7.97 20.79 1.88
N TYR A 129 -8.20 21.64 0.88
CA TYR A 129 -9.50 21.73 0.21
C TYR A 129 -9.85 20.46 -0.56
N ASP A 130 -8.85 19.79 -1.19
CA ASP A 130 -9.04 18.52 -1.89
C ASP A 130 -9.47 17.41 -0.91
N LYS A 131 -8.88 17.39 0.28
CA LYS A 131 -9.22 16.43 1.32
C LYS A 131 -10.65 16.66 1.84
N ARG A 132 -11.07 17.91 1.97
CA ARG A 132 -12.46 18.26 2.35
C ARG A 132 -13.45 17.76 1.32
N GLU A 133 -13.19 17.96 0.03
CA GLU A 133 -14.03 17.44 -1.06
C GLU A 133 -14.12 15.92 -1.03
N SER A 134 -13.02 15.23 -0.79
CA SER A 134 -12.98 13.77 -0.67
C SER A 134 -13.85 13.28 0.49
N LEU A 135 -13.82 13.96 1.64
CA LEU A 135 -14.68 13.65 2.77
C LEU A 135 -16.15 13.89 2.45
N ALA A 136 -16.48 15.02 1.83
CA ALA A 136 -17.85 15.35 1.45
C ALA A 136 -18.45 14.29 0.52
N LYS A 137 -17.69 13.87 -0.50
CA LYS A 137 -18.11 12.81 -1.43
C LYS A 137 -18.35 11.48 -0.70
N LYS A 138 -17.48 11.13 0.25
CA LYS A 138 -17.61 9.91 1.03
C LYS A 138 -18.86 9.93 1.90
N ASP A 139 -19.15 11.05 2.54
CA ASP A 139 -20.34 11.24 3.38
C ASP A 139 -21.62 11.17 2.55
N GLN A 140 -21.68 11.84 1.40
CA GLN A 140 -22.80 11.75 0.47
C GLN A 140 -23.08 10.32 0.03
N LYS A 141 -22.03 9.58 -0.30
CA LYS A 141 -22.15 8.18 -0.68
C LYS A 141 -22.74 7.34 0.45
N ARG A 142 -22.31 7.55 1.68
CA ARG A 142 -22.85 6.85 2.86
C ARG A 142 -24.33 7.15 3.07
N GLU A 143 -24.73 8.41 2.93
CA GLU A 143 -26.13 8.83 3.07
C GLU A 143 -27.02 8.15 2.02
N ILE A 144 -26.59 8.12 0.77
CA ILE A 144 -27.30 7.46 -0.32
C ILE A 144 -27.42 5.95 -0.05
N GLU A 145 -26.36 5.29 0.37
CA GLU A 145 -26.35 3.87 0.69
C GLU A 145 -27.30 3.56 1.86
N ASN A 146 -27.32 4.39 2.89
CA ASN A 146 -28.20 4.24 4.03
C ASN A 146 -29.68 4.41 3.64
N GLU A 147 -29.98 5.37 2.79
CA GLU A 147 -31.35 5.59 2.28
C GLU A 147 -31.83 4.39 1.46
N ILE A 148 -30.98 3.83 0.60
CA ILE A 148 -31.30 2.63 -0.18
C ILE A 148 -31.58 1.45 0.76
N LYS A 149 -30.80 1.26 1.80
CA LYS A 149 -31.02 0.21 2.81
C LYS A 149 -32.34 0.37 3.53
N ARG A 150 -32.72 1.60 3.90
CA ARG A 150 -34.02 1.89 4.53
C ARG A 150 -35.18 1.54 3.61
N ARG A 151 -35.12 1.97 2.34
CA ARG A 151 -36.14 1.66 1.34
C ARG A 151 -36.32 0.15 1.16
N ASN A 152 -35.22 -0.59 1.06
CA ASN A 152 -35.27 -2.04 0.92
C ASN A 152 -35.86 -2.72 2.14
N PHE A 153 -35.61 -2.19 3.33
CA PHE A 153 -36.18 -2.70 4.57
C PHE A 153 -37.71 -2.56 4.62
N TYR A 154 -38.25 -1.42 4.16
CA TYR A 154 -39.69 -1.17 4.15
C TYR A 154 -40.44 -1.87 3.00
N LYS A 155 -39.76 -2.41 2.02
CA LYS A 155 -40.37 -3.14 0.90
C LYS A 155 -40.61 -4.62 1.21
N LEU A 156 -40.16 -5.09 2.35
CA LEU A 156 -40.44 -6.43 2.81
C LEU A 156 -41.79 -6.45 3.53
#